data_82e44ed3625ad59699991275bd79d3b5
#
_entry.id   82e44ed3625ad59699991275bd79d3b5
#
_cell.length_a   1.000
_cell.length_b   1.000
_cell.length_c   1.000
_cell.angle_alpha   90.00
_cell.angle_beta   90.00
_cell.angle_gamma   90.00
#
_symmetry.space_group_name_H-M   'P 1'
#
loop_
_entity.id
_entity.type
_entity.pdbx_description
1 polymer ?
#
loop_
_entity_poly.entity_id
_entity_poly.type
_entity_poly.pdbx_seq_one_letter_code
_entity_poly.pdbx_strand_id
1 'polypeptide(L)' 'SEDHILMGNLLLTAKQVAQEQGIKDGYRVVINNGIDAGQTVFHLHLHILGGRSMQWPPG' A
#
# COMPACT_ATOMS: atom_id res chain seq x y z
N SER A 1 -12.46 -15.35 6.25
CA SER A 1 -13.58 -14.41 6.05
C SER A 1 -13.39 -13.62 4.76
N GLU A 2 -14.44 -12.99 4.33
CA GLU A 2 -14.39 -12.12 3.14
C GLU A 2 -13.37 -11.00 3.30
N ASP A 3 -13.22 -10.45 4.50
CA ASP A 3 -12.26 -9.39 4.77
C ASP A 3 -10.81 -9.89 4.63
N HIS A 4 -10.53 -11.09 5.08
CA HIS A 4 -9.21 -11.68 4.90
C HIS A 4 -8.88 -11.90 3.42
N ILE A 5 -9.84 -12.37 2.65
CA ILE A 5 -9.68 -12.58 1.20
C ILE A 5 -9.45 -11.22 0.51
N LEU A 6 -10.23 -10.21 0.83
CA LEU A 6 -10.10 -8.87 0.27
C LEU A 6 -8.73 -8.27 0.57
N MET A 7 -8.30 -8.32 1.82
CA MET A 7 -7.00 -7.77 2.22
C MET A 7 -5.85 -8.52 1.56
N GLY A 8 -5.94 -9.85 1.48
CA GLY A 8 -4.94 -10.65 0.79
C GLY A 8 -4.86 -10.31 -0.69
N ASN A 9 -6.00 -10.14 -1.34
CA ASN A 9 -6.06 -9.76 -2.75
C ASN A 9 -5.47 -8.35 -2.99
N LEU A 10 -5.72 -7.41 -2.10
CA LEU A 10 -5.14 -6.06 -2.21
C LEU A 10 -3.61 -6.12 -2.13
N LEU A 11 -3.05 -6.89 -1.21
CA LEU A 11 -1.60 -7.00 -1.06
C LEU A 11 -0.97 -7.70 -2.27
N LEU A 12 -1.59 -8.75 -2.79
CA LEU A 12 -1.12 -9.44 -3.99
C LEU A 12 -1.19 -8.52 -5.21
N THR A 13 -2.25 -7.74 -5.33
CA THR A 13 -2.40 -6.76 -6.40
C THR A 13 -1.33 -5.68 -6.30
N ALA A 14 -1.01 -5.21 -5.09
CA ALA A 14 0.07 -4.25 -4.88
C ALA A 14 1.41 -4.79 -5.38
N LYS A 15 1.72 -6.05 -5.08
CA LYS A 15 2.92 -6.71 -5.57
C LYS A 15 2.96 -6.74 -7.10
N GLN A 16 1.85 -7.10 -7.73
CA GLN A 16 1.74 -7.19 -9.18
C GLN A 16 1.92 -5.82 -9.84
N VAL A 17 1.27 -4.78 -9.31
CA VAL A 17 1.39 -3.42 -9.81
C VAL A 17 2.83 -2.93 -9.69
N ALA A 18 3.49 -3.17 -8.56
CA ALA A 18 4.89 -2.80 -8.37
C ALA A 18 5.78 -3.46 -9.44
N GLN A 19 5.56 -4.72 -9.74
CA GLN A 19 6.29 -5.43 -10.80
C GLN A 19 6.03 -4.81 -12.17
N GLU A 20 4.79 -4.51 -12.49
CA GLU A 20 4.41 -3.91 -13.77
C GLU A 20 4.99 -2.51 -13.95
N GLN A 21 5.15 -1.76 -12.87
CA GLN A 21 5.77 -0.43 -12.89
C GLN A 21 7.30 -0.48 -12.85
N GLY A 22 7.89 -1.67 -12.80
CA GLY A 22 9.33 -1.82 -12.80
C GLY A 22 10.01 -1.46 -11.48
N ILE A 23 9.30 -1.47 -10.39
CA ILE A 23 9.86 -1.21 -9.07
C ILE A 23 10.60 -2.47 -8.61
N LYS A 24 11.94 -2.42 -8.57
CA LYS A 24 12.78 -3.60 -8.37
C LYS A 24 13.42 -3.67 -6.98
N ASP A 25 13.75 -2.54 -6.39
CA ASP A 25 14.58 -2.49 -5.19
C ASP A 25 13.77 -2.37 -3.91
N GLY A 26 12.47 -2.39 -4.02
CA GLY A 26 11.57 -2.36 -2.89
C GLY A 26 10.51 -1.28 -3.01
N TYR A 27 9.46 -1.48 -2.29
CA TYR A 27 8.36 -0.53 -2.24
C TYR A 27 7.72 -0.56 -0.86
N ARG A 28 7.01 0.51 -0.56
CA ARG A 28 6.25 0.64 0.69
C ARG A 28 4.77 0.65 0.37
N VAL A 29 4.00 -0.10 1.14
CA VAL A 29 2.54 -0.10 1.06
C VAL A 29 2.00 0.68 2.25
N VAL A 30 1.09 1.62 1.99
CA VAL A 30 0.47 2.44 3.02
C VAL A 30 -1.03 2.31 2.93
N ILE A 31 -1.65 2.02 4.06
CA ILE A 31 -3.10 2.02 4.23
C ILE A 31 -3.41 3.02 5.33
N ASN A 32 -4.14 4.08 4.99
CA ASN A 32 -4.57 5.07 5.97
C ASN A 32 -5.93 4.68 6.51
N ASN A 33 -6.02 4.57 7.83
CA ASN A 33 -7.25 4.20 8.51
C ASN A 33 -7.57 5.24 9.58
N GLY A 34 -8.62 6.00 9.36
CA GLY A 34 -9.05 7.04 10.28
C GLY A 34 -8.45 8.41 9.96
N ILE A 35 -9.03 9.44 10.56
CA ILE A 35 -8.71 10.85 10.29
C ILE A 35 -7.25 11.17 10.69
N ASP A 36 -6.82 10.68 11.84
CA ASP A 36 -5.46 10.96 12.33
C ASP A 36 -4.37 10.32 11.48
N ALA A 37 -4.71 9.29 10.70
CA ALA A 37 -3.80 8.69 9.73
C ALA A 37 -3.79 9.44 8.39
N GLY A 38 -4.59 10.49 8.25
CA GLY A 38 -4.68 11.25 7.01
C GLY A 38 -5.67 10.68 5.99
N GLN A 39 -6.59 9.85 6.44
CA GLN A 39 -7.62 9.30 5.55
C GLN A 39 -8.61 10.39 5.16
N THR A 40 -8.64 10.73 3.88
CA THR A 40 -9.57 11.72 3.32
C THR A 40 -10.66 11.06 2.48
N VAL A 41 -10.42 9.86 2.00
CA VAL A 41 -11.40 9.03 1.29
C VAL A 41 -11.72 7.84 2.19
N PHE A 42 -13.00 7.72 2.58
CA PHE A 42 -13.41 6.78 3.62
C PHE A 42 -13.85 5.43 3.06
N HIS A 43 -13.13 4.93 2.10
CA HIS A 43 -13.14 3.52 1.74
C HIS A 43 -11.75 2.93 1.69
N LEU A 44 -11.72 1.62 1.84
CA LEU A 44 -10.46 0.87 1.83
C LEU A 44 -9.72 1.11 0.51
N HIS A 45 -8.51 1.63 0.63
CA HIS A 45 -7.58 1.75 -0.47
C HIS A 45 -6.16 1.73 0.08
N LEU A 46 -5.20 1.47 -0.77
CA LEU A 46 -3.80 1.50 -0.38
C LEU A 46 -2.98 2.28 -1.39
N HIS A 47 -1.82 2.76 -0.93
CA HIS A 47 -0.84 3.44 -1.75
C HIS A 47 0.40 2.57 -1.88
N ILE A 48 0.98 2.56 -3.06
CA ILE A 48 2.25 1.89 -3.32
C ILE A 48 3.27 2.97 -3.64
N LEU A 49 4.33 3.05 -2.83
CA LEU A 49 5.38 4.05 -3.00
C LEU A 49 6.68 3.33 -3.34
N GLY A 50 7.32 3.75 -4.41
CA GLY A 50 8.58 3.16 -4.84
C GLY A 50 9.37 4.11 -5.72
N GLY A 51 10.50 3.63 -6.21
CA GLY A 51 11.36 4.41 -7.10
C GLY A 51 12.39 5.27 -6.39
N ARG A 52 12.46 5.23 -5.08
CA ARG A 52 13.50 5.88 -4.28
C ARG A 52 13.68 5.17 -2.95
N SER A 53 14.81 5.43 -2.31
CA SER A 53 15.02 4.97 -0.92
C SER A 53 14.09 5.71 0.03
N MET A 54 13.61 4.98 1.00
CA MET A 54 12.74 5.51 2.05
C MET A 54 13.41 5.32 3.39
N GLN A 55 13.06 6.18 4.33
CA GLN A 55 13.68 6.20 5.64
C GLN A 55 12.72 5.71 6.72
N TRP A 56 13.25 5.57 7.90
CA TRP A 56 12.52 5.21 9.08
C TRP A 56 12.62 6.33 10.12
N PRO A 57 11.56 6.67 10.87
CA PRO A 57 10.22 6.06 10.85
C PRO A 57 9.44 6.29 9.56
N PRO A 58 8.39 5.50 9.31
CA PRO A 58 7.66 5.56 8.03
C PRO A 58 6.75 6.78 7.89
N GLY A 59 6.63 7.57 8.90
CA GLY A 59 5.77 8.75 8.83
C GLY A 59 6.16 9.86 9.76
#